data_d8ba990a3a2dc9210222c63442a0881c
#
_entry.id   d8ba990a3a2dc9210222c63442a0881c
#
_cell.length_a   1.000
_cell.length_b   1.000
_cell.length_c   1.000
_cell.angle_alpha   90.00
_cell.angle_beta   90.00
_cell.angle_gamma   90.00
#
_symmetry.space_group_name_H-M   'P 1'
#
loop_
_entity.id
_entity.type
_entity.pdbx_description
1 polymer ?
#
loop_
_entity_poly.entity_id
_entity_poly.type
_entity_poly.pdbx_seq_one_letter_code
_entity_poly.pdbx_strand_id
1 'polypeptide(L)'
;MKKIKPDVQKIKAYLPHREVEKKPGTLTRALYDIGLAVWFGGSVFGILAMNPAVEVLDDPEERGKMVDEGWARFQPYGAVGLGLATVAHFLMRARPPKKQTDTYKTVALLKDFFIIGAGVTSVASLALGEYAVDDYAPVESATEGTDETPEDVEKAQSGLSIASIAQLACGIGVLVTGAILASERSKSS
;
A
#
# COMPACT_ATOMS: atom_id res chain seq x y z
N MET A 1 22.78 49.56 37.15
CA MET A 1 21.96 48.85 36.16
C MET A 1 21.36 47.60 36.78
N LYS A 2 20.04 47.61 37.08
CA LYS A 2 19.32 46.45 37.65
C LYS A 2 19.08 45.44 36.49
N LYS A 3 19.66 44.25 36.61
CA LYS A 3 19.36 43.13 35.70
C LYS A 3 17.93 42.65 35.94
N ILE A 4 17.04 42.94 35.02
CA ILE A 4 15.68 42.38 34.99
C ILE A 4 15.81 40.91 34.62
N LYS A 5 15.63 39.98 35.59
CA LYS A 5 15.50 38.56 35.29
C LYS A 5 14.09 38.32 34.73
N PRO A 6 13.95 37.76 33.55
CA PRO A 6 12.59 37.44 33.04
C PRO A 6 11.95 36.38 33.94
N ASP A 7 10.73 36.65 34.38
CA ASP A 7 9.93 35.74 35.20
C ASP A 7 9.45 34.55 34.33
N VAL A 8 10.26 33.48 34.34
CA VAL A 8 9.99 32.25 33.56
C VAL A 8 8.64 31.60 33.91
N GLN A 9 8.14 31.85 35.12
CA GLN A 9 6.83 31.32 35.52
C GLN A 9 5.67 32.05 34.83
N LYS A 10 5.80 33.36 34.59
CA LYS A 10 4.80 34.11 33.81
C LYS A 10 4.80 33.69 32.36
N ILE A 11 5.95 33.36 31.76
CA ILE A 11 6.01 32.88 30.37
C ILE A 11 5.35 31.49 30.24
N LYS A 12 5.50 30.60 31.22
CA LYS A 12 4.79 29.30 31.23
C LYS A 12 3.27 29.41 31.32
N ALA A 13 2.74 30.45 31.95
CA ALA A 13 1.30 30.69 32.08
C ALA A 13 0.66 31.17 30.75
N TYR A 14 1.44 31.74 29.82
CA TYR A 14 0.98 32.16 28.50
C TYR A 14 1.14 31.09 27.42
N LEU A 15 1.87 30.01 27.70
CA LEU A 15 1.88 28.85 26.79
C LEU A 15 0.58 28.09 27.05
N PRO A 16 -0.31 27.97 26.06
CA PRO A 16 -1.49 27.15 26.24
C PRO A 16 -1.00 25.77 26.61
N HIS A 17 -1.42 25.23 27.77
CA HIS A 17 -1.30 23.82 28.10
C HIS A 17 -2.10 23.06 27.04
N ARG A 18 -1.51 22.92 25.84
CA ARG A 18 -1.95 21.96 24.88
C ARG A 18 -1.64 20.62 25.57
N GLU A 19 -2.65 20.02 26.21
CA GLU A 19 -2.63 18.58 26.37
C GLU A 19 -2.36 18.06 24.98
N VAL A 20 -1.12 17.58 24.79
CA VAL A 20 -0.72 16.95 23.53
C VAL A 20 -1.53 15.67 23.51
N GLU A 21 -2.76 15.78 22.99
CA GLU A 21 -3.53 14.63 22.59
C GLU A 21 -2.57 13.82 21.75
N LYS A 22 -2.25 12.60 22.18
CA LYS A 22 -1.28 11.73 21.49
C LYS A 22 -1.90 11.29 20.16
N LYS A 23 -2.10 12.26 19.27
CA LYS A 23 -2.42 12.00 17.85
C LYS A 23 -1.26 11.16 17.31
N PRO A 24 -1.51 10.19 16.43
CA PRO A 24 -0.44 9.49 15.75
C PRO A 24 0.51 10.55 15.22
N GLY A 25 1.81 10.41 15.53
CA GLY A 25 2.78 11.44 15.19
C GLY A 25 2.73 11.71 13.68
N THR A 26 2.92 12.96 13.28
CA THR A 26 2.94 13.37 11.87
C THR A 26 3.83 12.46 11.03
N LEU A 27 4.97 12.01 11.60
CA LEU A 27 5.87 11.08 10.95
C LEU A 27 5.22 9.72 10.66
N THR A 28 4.49 9.13 11.63
CA THR A 28 3.81 7.85 11.42
C THR A 28 2.76 7.96 10.31
N ARG A 29 2.07 9.10 10.24
CA ARG A 29 1.11 9.36 9.18
C ARG A 29 1.80 9.50 7.82
N ALA A 30 2.90 10.27 7.76
CA ALA A 30 3.67 10.45 6.53
C ALA A 30 4.25 9.12 6.02
N LEU A 31 4.80 8.29 6.89
CA LEU A 31 5.30 6.96 6.52
C LEU A 31 4.20 6.06 5.97
N TYR A 32 3.00 6.11 6.58
CA TYR A 32 1.83 5.41 6.06
C TYR A 32 1.45 5.88 4.66
N ASP A 33 1.30 7.19 4.48
CA ASP A 33 0.83 7.78 3.23
C ASP A 33 1.86 7.56 2.09
N ILE A 34 3.17 7.73 2.36
CA ILE A 34 4.25 7.48 1.40
C ILE A 34 4.32 5.98 1.06
N GLY A 35 4.31 5.11 2.06
CA GLY A 35 4.37 3.67 1.85
C GLY A 35 3.20 3.17 1.00
N LEU A 36 1.99 3.65 1.30
CA LEU A 36 0.79 3.30 0.53
C LEU A 36 0.86 3.85 -0.90
N ALA A 37 1.35 5.08 -1.09
CA ALA A 37 1.50 5.67 -2.42
C ALA A 37 2.50 4.90 -3.29
N VAL A 38 3.63 4.47 -2.73
CA VAL A 38 4.63 3.66 -3.45
C VAL A 38 4.05 2.31 -3.84
N TRP A 39 3.51 1.56 -2.86
CA TRP A 39 2.98 0.23 -3.12
C TRP A 39 1.76 0.26 -4.05
N PHE A 40 0.71 1.00 -3.69
CA PHE A 40 -0.54 1.00 -4.44
C PHE A 40 -0.41 1.73 -5.76
N GLY A 41 0.24 2.91 -5.78
CA GLY A 41 0.47 3.67 -7.01
C GLY A 41 1.32 2.91 -8.03
N GLY A 42 2.38 2.25 -7.58
CA GLY A 42 3.19 1.39 -8.44
C GLY A 42 2.44 0.17 -8.94
N SER A 43 1.61 -0.48 -8.10
CA SER A 43 0.75 -1.59 -8.52
C SER A 43 -0.29 -1.15 -9.57
N VAL A 44 -0.95 -0.02 -9.35
CA VAL A 44 -1.89 0.57 -10.34
C VAL A 44 -1.18 0.85 -11.65
N PHE A 45 -0.01 1.49 -11.61
CA PHE A 45 0.78 1.77 -12.83
C PHE A 45 1.19 0.48 -13.53
N GLY A 46 1.71 -0.51 -12.80
CA GLY A 46 2.12 -1.79 -13.37
C GLY A 46 0.98 -2.52 -14.05
N ILE A 47 -0.15 -2.65 -13.37
CA ILE A 47 -1.31 -3.41 -13.88
C ILE A 47 -2.03 -2.68 -15.02
N LEU A 48 -2.26 -1.37 -14.91
CA LEU A 48 -3.11 -0.63 -15.86
C LEU A 48 -2.34 0.06 -16.98
N ALA A 49 -1.02 0.23 -16.84
CA ALA A 49 -0.22 0.92 -17.84
C ALA A 49 0.95 0.07 -18.37
N MET A 50 1.80 -0.46 -17.49
CA MET A 50 2.97 -1.23 -17.93
C MET A 50 2.57 -2.55 -18.60
N ASN A 51 1.68 -3.33 -17.97
CA ASN A 51 1.25 -4.61 -18.52
C ASN A 51 0.63 -4.48 -19.93
N PRO A 52 -0.32 -3.57 -20.19
CA PRO A 52 -0.82 -3.37 -21.56
C PRO A 52 0.21 -2.79 -22.53
N ALA A 53 1.18 -2.00 -22.04
CA ALA A 53 2.17 -1.37 -22.90
C ALA A 53 3.11 -2.37 -23.57
N VAL A 54 3.30 -3.58 -23.02
CA VAL A 54 4.15 -4.59 -23.65
C VAL A 54 3.57 -5.16 -24.94
N GLU A 55 2.26 -5.04 -25.14
CA GLU A 55 1.58 -5.51 -26.35
C GLU A 55 2.04 -4.79 -27.62
N VAL A 56 2.71 -3.65 -27.51
CA VAL A 56 3.31 -2.92 -28.65
C VAL A 56 4.57 -3.61 -29.21
N LEU A 57 5.14 -4.56 -28.48
CA LEU A 57 6.27 -5.36 -28.95
C LEU A 57 5.76 -6.47 -29.87
N ASP A 58 6.43 -6.67 -31.00
CA ASP A 58 6.04 -7.72 -31.97
C ASP A 58 6.43 -9.12 -31.48
N ASP A 59 7.53 -9.23 -30.72
CA ASP A 59 8.08 -10.51 -30.26
C ASP A 59 7.50 -10.91 -28.89
N PRO A 60 6.81 -12.07 -28.79
CA PRO A 60 6.25 -12.58 -27.54
C PRO A 60 7.29 -12.86 -26.44
N GLU A 61 8.53 -13.24 -26.79
CA GLU A 61 9.60 -13.43 -25.82
C GLU A 61 10.06 -12.08 -25.23
N GLU A 62 10.14 -11.03 -26.05
CA GLU A 62 10.47 -9.68 -25.60
C GLU A 62 9.36 -9.12 -24.68
N ARG A 63 8.09 -9.44 -24.94
CA ARG A 63 6.96 -9.09 -24.06
C ARG A 63 7.14 -9.70 -22.68
N GLY A 64 7.37 -11.02 -22.60
CA GLY A 64 7.61 -11.73 -21.34
C GLY A 64 8.77 -11.14 -20.57
N LYS A 65 9.90 -10.91 -21.23
CA LYS A 65 11.08 -10.30 -20.63
C LYS A 65 10.81 -8.88 -20.09
N MET A 66 10.06 -8.08 -20.83
CA MET A 66 9.73 -6.71 -20.40
C MET A 66 8.84 -6.70 -19.16
N VAL A 67 7.85 -7.60 -19.09
CA VAL A 67 6.99 -7.76 -17.91
C VAL A 67 7.80 -8.17 -16.71
N ASP A 68 8.64 -9.20 -16.84
CA ASP A 68 9.47 -9.72 -15.76
C ASP A 68 10.41 -8.65 -15.21
N GLU A 69 11.23 -8.07 -16.07
CA GLU A 69 12.18 -7.03 -15.68
C GLU A 69 11.49 -5.82 -15.04
N GLY A 70 10.32 -5.43 -15.52
CA GLY A 70 9.54 -4.33 -14.96
C GLY A 70 9.07 -4.63 -13.54
N TRP A 71 8.48 -5.79 -13.32
CA TRP A 71 8.01 -6.20 -11.99
C TRP A 71 9.15 -6.51 -11.04
N ALA A 72 10.21 -7.21 -11.48
CA ALA A 72 11.38 -7.51 -10.66
C ALA A 72 12.04 -6.23 -10.11
N ARG A 73 12.09 -5.17 -10.91
CA ARG A 73 12.61 -3.87 -10.46
C ARG A 73 11.68 -3.15 -9.49
N PHE A 74 10.37 -3.28 -9.65
CA PHE A 74 9.41 -2.63 -8.77
C PHE A 74 9.23 -3.35 -7.43
N GLN A 75 9.28 -4.69 -7.40
CA GLN A 75 8.97 -5.51 -6.23
C GLN A 75 9.65 -5.08 -4.92
N PRO A 76 10.98 -4.80 -4.88
CA PRO A 76 11.61 -4.38 -3.63
C PRO A 76 11.06 -3.05 -3.10
N TYR A 77 10.75 -2.10 -3.97
CA TYR A 77 10.14 -0.83 -3.57
C TYR A 77 8.71 -1.00 -3.12
N GLY A 78 7.94 -1.83 -3.81
CA GLY A 78 6.57 -2.19 -3.45
C GLY A 78 6.52 -2.87 -2.08
N ALA A 79 7.39 -3.84 -1.82
CA ALA A 79 7.49 -4.54 -0.55
C ALA A 79 7.84 -3.60 0.62
N VAL A 80 8.83 -2.72 0.43
CA VAL A 80 9.19 -1.69 1.42
C VAL A 80 8.01 -0.74 1.65
N GLY A 81 7.36 -0.28 0.58
CA GLY A 81 6.20 0.60 0.67
C GLY A 81 5.05 -0.03 1.47
N LEU A 82 4.66 -1.26 1.14
CA LEU A 82 3.62 -1.99 1.87
C LEU A 82 4.01 -2.26 3.32
N GLY A 83 5.27 -2.64 3.58
CA GLY A 83 5.79 -2.84 4.93
C GLY A 83 5.69 -1.57 5.79
N LEU A 84 6.13 -0.42 5.26
CA LEU A 84 6.01 0.88 5.94
C LEU A 84 4.55 1.24 6.21
N ALA A 85 3.66 1.10 5.22
CA ALA A 85 2.24 1.37 5.37
C ALA A 85 1.61 0.47 6.44
N THR A 86 1.93 -0.82 6.43
CA THR A 86 1.41 -1.81 7.39
C THR A 86 1.87 -1.51 8.81
N VAL A 87 3.16 -1.32 9.03
CA VAL A 87 3.70 -0.99 10.36
C VAL A 87 3.09 0.32 10.87
N ALA A 88 3.08 1.37 10.05
CA ALA A 88 2.51 2.65 10.42
C ALA A 88 0.99 2.54 10.70
N HIS A 89 0.25 1.71 9.94
CA HIS A 89 -1.17 1.44 10.19
C HIS A 89 -1.38 0.85 11.59
N PHE A 90 -0.66 -0.21 11.96
CA PHE A 90 -0.82 -0.84 13.27
C PHE A 90 -0.34 0.06 14.42
N LEU A 91 0.69 0.87 14.23
CA LEU A 91 1.08 1.90 15.20
C LEU A 91 -0.03 2.95 15.42
N MET A 92 -0.73 3.36 14.36
CA MET A 92 -1.90 4.24 14.47
C MET A 92 -3.10 3.53 15.09
N ARG A 93 -3.29 2.25 14.80
CA ARG A 93 -4.37 1.41 15.33
C ARG A 93 -4.24 1.18 16.84
N ALA A 94 -3.01 1.07 17.34
CA ALA A 94 -2.71 0.97 18.77
C ALA A 94 -3.00 2.26 19.56
N ARG A 95 -3.32 3.38 18.88
CA ARG A 95 -3.64 4.69 19.49
C ARG A 95 -5.02 5.16 19.01
N PRO A 96 -6.09 4.51 19.43
CA PRO A 96 -7.45 4.87 19.02
C PRO A 96 -7.88 6.20 19.63
N PRO A 97 -8.91 6.88 19.06
CA PRO A 97 -9.51 8.04 19.69
C PRO A 97 -10.18 7.69 21.03
N LYS A 98 -10.26 8.65 21.95
CA LYS A 98 -10.85 8.47 23.29
C LYS A 98 -12.31 7.99 23.22
N LYS A 99 -13.09 8.52 22.28
CA LYS A 99 -14.46 8.08 21.99
C LYS A 99 -14.47 7.34 20.65
N GLN A 100 -14.85 6.08 20.68
CA GLN A 100 -14.97 5.24 19.49
C GLN A 100 -16.46 5.01 19.22
N THR A 101 -16.94 5.48 18.08
CA THR A 101 -18.25 5.10 17.55
C THR A 101 -18.23 3.65 17.06
N ASP A 102 -19.39 3.03 16.93
CA ASP A 102 -19.47 1.68 16.35
C ASP A 102 -19.04 1.68 14.88
N THR A 103 -19.33 2.78 14.16
CA THR A 103 -18.78 3.02 12.79
C THR A 103 -17.26 2.98 12.80
N TYR A 104 -16.61 3.69 13.74
CA TYR A 104 -15.15 3.68 13.84
C TYR A 104 -14.61 2.25 14.04
N LYS A 105 -15.20 1.46 14.95
CA LYS A 105 -14.76 0.08 15.24
C LYS A 105 -14.89 -0.81 14.02
N THR A 106 -16.04 -0.79 13.36
CA THR A 106 -16.31 -1.61 12.16
C THR A 106 -15.38 -1.25 11.01
N VAL A 107 -15.23 0.06 10.71
CA VAL A 107 -14.37 0.51 9.62
C VAL A 107 -12.89 0.25 9.92
N ALA A 108 -12.48 0.32 11.19
CA ALA A 108 -11.12 -0.04 11.59
C ALA A 108 -10.81 -1.53 11.35
N LEU A 109 -11.76 -2.43 11.65
CA LEU A 109 -11.62 -3.87 11.35
C LEU A 109 -11.60 -4.14 9.85
N LEU A 110 -12.47 -3.45 9.08
CA LEU A 110 -12.44 -3.56 7.61
C LEU A 110 -11.10 -3.10 7.04
N LYS A 111 -10.52 -2.03 7.59
CA LYS A 111 -9.20 -1.56 7.17
C LYS A 111 -8.11 -2.58 7.52
N ASP A 112 -8.16 -3.19 8.70
CA ASP A 112 -7.25 -4.26 9.09
C ASP A 112 -7.33 -5.43 8.09
N PHE A 113 -8.56 -5.84 7.71
CA PHE A 113 -8.80 -6.88 6.70
C PHE A 113 -8.18 -6.51 5.34
N PHE A 114 -8.39 -5.29 4.85
CA PHE A 114 -7.81 -4.87 3.56
C PHE A 114 -6.28 -4.76 3.58
N ILE A 115 -5.67 -4.32 4.68
CA ILE A 115 -4.20 -4.29 4.83
C ILE A 115 -3.62 -5.71 4.82
N ILE A 116 -4.24 -6.64 5.53
CA ILE A 116 -3.81 -8.04 5.54
C ILE A 116 -4.02 -8.66 4.15
N GLY A 117 -5.17 -8.41 3.52
CA GLY A 117 -5.46 -8.85 2.17
C GLY A 117 -4.44 -8.33 1.14
N ALA A 118 -4.04 -7.06 1.26
CA ALA A 118 -2.97 -6.48 0.46
C ALA A 118 -1.64 -7.22 0.62
N GLY A 119 -1.29 -7.58 1.86
CA GLY A 119 -0.09 -8.39 2.14
C GLY A 119 -0.16 -9.78 1.52
N VAL A 120 -1.28 -10.48 1.70
CA VAL A 120 -1.49 -11.83 1.15
C VAL A 120 -1.45 -11.83 -0.37
N THR A 121 -2.15 -10.89 -1.02
CA THR A 121 -2.17 -10.80 -2.50
C THR A 121 -0.80 -10.42 -3.05
N SER A 122 -0.04 -9.55 -2.37
CA SER A 122 1.33 -9.20 -2.80
C SER A 122 2.28 -10.39 -2.70
N VAL A 123 2.19 -11.20 -1.63
CA VAL A 123 3.01 -12.43 -1.50
C VAL A 123 2.59 -13.46 -2.53
N ALA A 124 1.28 -13.63 -2.78
CA ALA A 124 0.78 -14.54 -3.80
C ALA A 124 1.25 -14.11 -5.21
N SER A 125 1.18 -12.83 -5.53
CA SER A 125 1.68 -12.30 -6.82
C SER A 125 3.19 -12.52 -6.98
N LEU A 126 3.97 -12.36 -5.91
CA LEU A 126 5.41 -12.62 -5.93
C LEU A 126 5.70 -14.09 -6.24
N ALA A 127 5.05 -15.01 -5.50
CA ALA A 127 5.25 -16.45 -5.68
C ALA A 127 4.78 -16.94 -7.07
N LEU A 128 3.61 -16.45 -7.53
CA LEU A 128 3.11 -16.81 -8.86
C LEU A 128 3.96 -16.20 -9.98
N GLY A 129 4.50 -14.99 -9.78
CA GLY A 129 5.40 -14.33 -10.72
C GLY A 129 6.68 -15.14 -10.95
N GLU A 130 7.23 -15.72 -9.91
CA GLU A 130 8.43 -16.57 -9.98
C GLU A 130 8.20 -17.82 -10.85
N TYR A 131 6.98 -18.37 -10.85
CA TYR A 131 6.59 -19.51 -11.71
C TYR A 131 6.17 -19.08 -13.14
N ALA A 132 5.58 -17.89 -13.29
CA ALA A 132 5.08 -17.41 -14.57
C ALA A 132 6.17 -16.93 -15.53
N VAL A 133 7.40 -16.80 -15.05
CA VAL A 133 8.52 -16.18 -15.76
C VAL A 133 9.66 -17.15 -15.98
N ASP A 134 9.44 -18.44 -15.69
CA ASP A 134 10.51 -19.44 -15.89
C ASP A 134 10.98 -19.39 -17.36
N ASP A 135 12.24 -18.97 -17.57
CA ASP A 135 12.96 -18.89 -18.84
C ASP A 135 12.34 -18.00 -19.94
N TYR A 136 11.73 -16.85 -19.60
CA TYR A 136 11.18 -15.90 -20.57
C TYR A 136 10.16 -16.53 -21.51
N ALA A 137 9.21 -17.27 -20.96
CA ALA A 137 8.17 -17.91 -21.75
C ALA A 137 7.46 -16.88 -22.66
N PRO A 138 7.19 -17.22 -23.93
CA PRO A 138 6.49 -16.36 -24.85
C PRO A 138 5.08 -16.08 -24.32
N VAL A 139 4.67 -14.81 -24.32
CA VAL A 139 3.37 -14.38 -23.80
C VAL A 139 2.66 -13.47 -24.80
N GLU A 140 1.34 -13.57 -24.88
CA GLU A 140 0.53 -12.63 -25.66
C GLU A 140 0.44 -11.29 -24.94
N SER A 141 0.20 -11.35 -23.63
CA SER A 141 0.19 -10.19 -22.73
C SER A 141 0.77 -10.58 -21.36
N ALA A 142 0.79 -9.63 -20.42
CA ALA A 142 1.25 -9.90 -19.05
C ALA A 142 0.43 -10.94 -18.26
N THR A 143 -0.77 -11.28 -18.76
CA THR A 143 -1.71 -12.19 -18.10
C THR A 143 -2.28 -13.27 -19.03
N GLU A 144 -1.83 -13.30 -20.29
CA GLU A 144 -2.28 -14.25 -21.29
C GLU A 144 -1.08 -14.89 -22.00
N GLY A 145 -1.07 -16.22 -22.06
CA GLY A 145 -0.09 -17.00 -22.78
C GLY A 145 -0.40 -17.08 -24.28
N THR A 146 0.53 -17.62 -25.04
CA THR A 146 0.38 -18.03 -26.44
C THR A 146 0.11 -19.54 -26.53
N ASP A 147 -0.17 -20.05 -27.71
CA ASP A 147 -0.29 -21.52 -27.95
C ASP A 147 1.01 -22.29 -27.61
N GLU A 148 2.13 -21.60 -27.52
CA GLU A 148 3.45 -22.15 -27.17
C GLU A 148 3.79 -22.01 -25.67
N THR A 149 2.95 -21.34 -24.87
CA THR A 149 3.17 -21.13 -23.43
C THR A 149 2.93 -22.44 -22.68
N PRO A 150 3.85 -22.88 -21.80
CA PRO A 150 3.64 -24.07 -20.97
C PRO A 150 2.39 -23.95 -20.08
N GLU A 151 1.70 -25.08 -19.85
CA GLU A 151 0.42 -25.10 -19.09
C GLU A 151 0.54 -24.61 -17.64
N ASP A 152 1.68 -24.84 -16.99
CA ASP A 152 1.99 -24.36 -15.63
C ASP A 152 2.19 -22.84 -15.60
N VAL A 153 2.82 -22.26 -16.62
CA VAL A 153 2.95 -20.83 -16.81
C VAL A 153 1.58 -20.16 -17.03
N GLU A 154 0.73 -20.74 -17.90
CA GLU A 154 -0.62 -20.25 -18.14
C GLU A 154 -1.48 -20.24 -16.87
N LYS A 155 -1.39 -21.31 -16.04
CA LYS A 155 -2.05 -21.36 -14.74
C LYS A 155 -1.54 -20.28 -13.77
N ALA A 156 -0.23 -20.05 -13.75
CA ALA A 156 0.36 -18.99 -12.93
C ALA A 156 -0.09 -17.60 -13.39
N GLN A 157 -0.17 -17.34 -14.69
CA GLN A 157 -0.68 -16.08 -15.26
C GLN A 157 -2.14 -15.85 -14.89
N SER A 158 -2.99 -16.89 -14.97
CA SER A 158 -4.38 -16.80 -14.52
C SER A 158 -4.50 -16.47 -13.03
N GLY A 159 -3.65 -17.08 -12.21
CA GLY A 159 -3.53 -16.77 -10.77
C GLY A 159 -3.09 -15.33 -10.51
N LEU A 160 -2.11 -14.83 -11.28
CA LEU A 160 -1.63 -13.45 -11.22
C LEU A 160 -2.72 -12.43 -11.58
N SER A 161 -3.55 -12.73 -12.60
CA SER A 161 -4.68 -11.89 -12.96
C SER A 161 -5.67 -11.73 -11.80
N ILE A 162 -6.04 -12.83 -11.14
CA ILE A 162 -6.92 -12.82 -9.98
C ILE A 162 -6.27 -12.07 -8.81
N ALA A 163 -5.00 -12.34 -8.52
CA ALA A 163 -4.27 -11.69 -7.44
C ALA A 163 -4.15 -10.18 -7.68
N SER A 164 -3.94 -9.74 -8.91
CA SER A 164 -3.87 -8.33 -9.31
C SER A 164 -5.18 -7.59 -9.07
N ILE A 165 -6.31 -8.18 -9.46
CA ILE A 165 -7.65 -7.61 -9.20
C ILE A 165 -7.90 -7.51 -7.70
N ALA A 166 -7.60 -8.57 -6.95
CA ALA A 166 -7.76 -8.58 -5.50
C ALA A 166 -6.85 -7.53 -4.81
N GLN A 167 -5.62 -7.35 -5.30
CA GLN A 167 -4.69 -6.35 -4.82
C GLN A 167 -5.21 -4.93 -5.04
N LEU A 168 -5.74 -4.62 -6.23
CA LEU A 168 -6.38 -3.33 -6.51
C LEU A 168 -7.58 -3.09 -5.59
N ALA A 169 -8.44 -4.09 -5.41
CA ALA A 169 -9.60 -4.00 -4.52
C ALA A 169 -9.19 -3.73 -3.06
N CYS A 170 -8.16 -4.43 -2.58
CA CYS A 170 -7.59 -4.19 -1.24
C CYS A 170 -7.02 -2.77 -1.12
N GLY A 171 -6.27 -2.28 -2.11
CA GLY A 171 -5.73 -0.92 -2.10
C GLY A 171 -6.81 0.15 -2.04
N ILE A 172 -7.86 0.02 -2.86
CA ILE A 172 -9.03 0.90 -2.81
C ILE A 172 -9.71 0.83 -1.43
N GLY A 173 -9.90 -0.38 -0.91
CA GLY A 173 -10.48 -0.59 0.41
C GLY A 173 -9.70 0.09 1.53
N VAL A 174 -8.37 0.01 1.49
CA VAL A 174 -7.47 0.70 2.44
C VAL A 174 -7.64 2.22 2.36
N LEU A 175 -7.72 2.80 1.15
CA LEU A 175 -7.90 4.24 0.95
C LEU A 175 -9.25 4.72 1.46
N VAL A 176 -10.33 4.05 1.05
CA VAL A 176 -11.71 4.42 1.42
C VAL A 176 -11.90 4.33 2.94
N THR A 177 -11.53 3.19 3.54
CA THR A 177 -11.63 3.03 5.00
C THR A 177 -10.73 4.01 5.75
N GLY A 178 -9.57 4.34 5.19
CA GLY A 178 -8.68 5.38 5.72
C GLY A 178 -9.32 6.76 5.76
N ALA A 179 -10.02 7.16 4.71
CA ALA A 179 -10.73 8.42 4.62
C ALA A 179 -11.89 8.50 5.63
N ILE A 180 -12.69 7.41 5.76
CA ILE A 180 -13.79 7.33 6.73
C ILE A 180 -13.23 7.44 8.17
N LEU A 181 -12.17 6.72 8.51
CA LEU A 181 -11.54 6.79 9.84
C LEU A 181 -10.98 8.18 10.15
N ALA A 182 -10.45 8.88 9.16
CA ALA A 182 -9.98 10.25 9.33
C ALA A 182 -11.13 11.21 9.66
N SER A 183 -12.27 11.06 8.96
CA SER A 183 -13.50 11.81 9.25
C SER A 183 -14.06 11.54 10.65
N GLU A 184 -14.14 10.26 11.06
CA GLU A 184 -14.62 9.90 12.40
C GLU A 184 -13.72 10.44 13.53
N ARG A 185 -12.41 10.46 13.33
CA ARG A 185 -11.46 11.07 14.29
C ARG A 185 -11.67 12.57 14.44
N SER A 186 -12.00 13.28 13.36
CA SER A 186 -12.24 14.73 13.41
C SER A 186 -13.50 15.08 14.19
N LYS A 187 -14.54 14.22 14.19
CA LYS A 187 -15.77 14.40 14.97
C LYS A 187 -15.59 14.13 16.47
N SER A 188 -14.55 13.38 16.83
CA SER A 188 -14.29 12.99 18.22
C SER A 188 -13.27 13.88 18.94
N SER A 189 -12.74 14.90 18.25
CA SER A 189 -11.82 15.93 18.78
C SER A 189 -12.56 17.15 19.23
#